data_4ca8287b5e7d9e969db7ec299a5aada4
#
_entry.id   4ca8287b5e7d9e969db7ec299a5aada4
#
_cell.length_a   1.000
_cell.length_b   1.000
_cell.length_c   1.000
_cell.angle_alpha   90.00
_cell.angle_beta   90.00
_cell.angle_gamma   90.00
#
_symmetry.space_group_name_H-M   'P 1'
#
loop_
_entity.id
_entity.type
_entity.pdbx_description
1 polymer ?
#
loop_
_entity_poly.entity_id
_entity_poly.type
_entity_poly.pdbx_seq_one_letter_code
_entity_poly.pdbx_strand_id
1 'polypeptide(L)'
;GALHGTGMKSDSDQKKSENGVTLAPEDTLPFLKCYCSGHCPDDAINNTCITNGHCFAIIEEDDQGETTLASGCMKYEGSDFQCKDSPKAQLRRTIECCRTNLCNQYLQPTLPPVVIGPFTGGGTHTCPPCPAPELLGGPSVFLFPPKPKDTLMISRTPEVTCVVVDVSHEDPEVKFNWYVDGVEVHNAKTKPREEQYNSTYRVVSVLTVLHQDWLNGKEYKCKVSNKALPAPIEKTISKAKGQPREPQVYTLPPSREEMTKNQVSLTCLVKGFYPSDIAVEWESNGQPENNYKTTPPVLDSDGSFFLYSKLTVDKSRWQQGNVFSCSVMHEALHNHYTQKSLSLSPGK
;
A
#
# COMPACT_ATOMS: atom_id res chain seq x y z
N GLY A 1 62.99 -36.90 56.01
CA GLY A 1 62.37 -37.26 54.77
C GLY A 1 60.88 -36.83 54.73
N ALA A 2 60.62 -35.71 54.19
CA ALA A 2 59.24 -35.26 53.98
C ALA A 2 58.72 -35.85 52.66
N LEU A 3 57.74 -36.69 52.75
CA LEU A 3 57.01 -37.17 51.59
C LEU A 3 55.86 -36.16 51.29
N HIS A 4 56.07 -35.45 50.26
CA HIS A 4 55.07 -34.63 49.70
C HIS A 4 54.14 -35.51 48.87
N GLY A 5 52.97 -35.74 49.37
CA GLY A 5 51.83 -36.21 48.54
C GLY A 5 51.34 -35.12 47.70
N THR A 6 51.73 -35.13 46.44
CA THR A 6 51.09 -34.26 45.41
C THR A 6 49.76 -34.85 45.10
N GLY A 7 48.74 -34.22 45.63
CA GLY A 7 47.36 -34.44 45.15
C GLY A 7 47.24 -33.98 43.70
N MET A 8 47.14 -34.93 42.82
CA MET A 8 46.71 -34.65 41.47
C MET A 8 45.32 -34.10 41.52
N LYS A 9 45.18 -32.80 41.31
CA LYS A 9 43.93 -32.23 40.83
C LYS A 9 43.72 -32.74 39.41
N SER A 10 42.75 -33.56 39.23
CA SER A 10 42.28 -33.85 37.92
C SER A 10 41.71 -32.54 37.38
N ASP A 11 42.51 -31.85 36.65
CA ASP A 11 42.02 -30.81 35.79
C ASP A 11 41.10 -31.50 34.79
N SER A 12 39.80 -31.37 35.01
CA SER A 12 38.84 -31.60 33.98
C SER A 12 39.11 -30.54 32.91
N ASP A 13 39.82 -30.93 31.89
CA ASP A 13 40.12 -30.09 30.73
C ASP A 13 38.80 -29.63 30.09
N GLN A 14 38.28 -28.55 30.60
CA GLN A 14 37.31 -27.77 29.86
C GLN A 14 38.07 -27.07 28.73
N LYS A 15 38.08 -27.65 27.55
CA LYS A 15 38.58 -26.98 26.38
C LYS A 15 37.69 -25.77 26.12
N LYS A 16 38.18 -24.60 26.49
CA LYS A 16 37.59 -23.34 26.01
C LYS A 16 37.93 -23.23 24.54
N SER A 17 36.92 -23.16 23.71
CA SER A 17 37.11 -22.76 22.31
C SER A 17 37.63 -21.33 22.29
N GLU A 18 38.38 -20.97 21.26
CA GLU A 18 38.91 -19.61 21.06
C GLU A 18 37.86 -18.51 21.09
N ASN A 19 36.56 -18.86 20.98
CA ASN A 19 35.41 -17.95 21.03
C ASN A 19 34.72 -17.93 22.41
N GLY A 20 35.32 -18.47 23.45
CA GLY A 20 34.77 -18.44 24.80
C GLY A 20 33.59 -19.37 25.05
N VAL A 21 33.27 -20.26 24.11
CA VAL A 21 32.21 -21.25 24.26
C VAL A 21 32.79 -22.50 24.90
N THR A 22 32.26 -22.87 26.06
CA THR A 22 32.63 -24.12 26.74
C THR A 22 31.84 -25.26 26.12
N LEU A 23 32.52 -26.20 25.45
CA LEU A 23 31.92 -27.43 24.96
C LEU A 23 31.90 -28.45 26.09
N ALA A 24 30.74 -28.78 26.64
CA ALA A 24 30.56 -29.86 27.59
C ALA A 24 30.24 -31.17 26.84
N PRO A 25 30.59 -32.35 27.38
CA PRO A 25 30.10 -33.63 26.87
C PRO A 25 28.56 -33.65 26.83
N GLU A 26 27.99 -34.42 25.94
CA GLU A 26 26.52 -34.48 25.73
C GLU A 26 25.74 -34.72 27.02
N ASP A 27 26.28 -35.50 27.95
CA ASP A 27 25.64 -35.85 29.23
C ASP A 27 25.69 -34.71 30.27
N THR A 28 26.38 -33.62 29.99
CA THR A 28 26.62 -32.52 30.94
C THR A 28 26.26 -31.14 30.39
N LEU A 29 25.47 -31.07 29.28
CA LEU A 29 25.01 -29.80 28.75
C LEU A 29 24.10 -29.09 29.78
N PRO A 30 24.35 -27.79 30.04
CA PRO A 30 23.54 -27.05 30.98
C PRO A 30 22.11 -26.95 30.47
N PHE A 31 21.13 -27.08 31.36
CA PHE A 31 19.73 -26.86 31.01
C PHE A 31 19.52 -25.40 30.64
N LEU A 32 18.74 -25.20 29.57
CA LEU A 32 18.29 -23.88 29.12
C LEU A 32 16.88 -23.60 29.59
N LYS A 33 16.63 -22.37 29.95
CA LYS A 33 15.27 -21.85 30.11
C LYS A 33 14.81 -21.25 28.80
N CYS A 34 13.65 -21.65 28.34
CA CYS A 34 13.03 -21.13 27.13
C CYS A 34 11.67 -20.52 27.46
N TYR A 35 11.32 -19.48 26.74
CA TYR A 35 9.94 -18.97 26.77
C TYR A 35 9.02 -19.97 26.09
N CYS A 36 7.84 -20.23 26.65
CA CYS A 36 6.87 -21.09 26.01
C CYS A 36 5.48 -20.40 25.91
N SER A 37 4.86 -20.59 24.75
CA SER A 37 3.53 -20.11 24.44
C SER A 37 2.94 -21.02 23.38
N GLY A 38 1.72 -21.49 23.57
CA GLY A 38 1.06 -22.42 22.64
C GLY A 38 1.50 -23.88 22.75
N HIS A 39 2.76 -24.13 23.05
CA HIS A 39 3.34 -25.46 23.30
C HIS A 39 4.13 -25.48 24.59
N CYS A 40 3.42 -25.26 25.70
CA CYS A 40 4.01 -25.37 27.02
C CYS A 40 3.84 -26.78 27.57
N PRO A 41 4.90 -27.44 28.08
CA PRO A 41 4.75 -28.69 28.80
C PRO A 41 4.02 -28.46 30.14
N ASP A 42 3.46 -29.53 30.71
CA ASP A 42 2.65 -29.45 31.93
C ASP A 42 3.44 -28.94 33.14
N ASP A 43 4.75 -29.07 33.14
CA ASP A 43 5.66 -28.63 34.20
C ASP A 43 6.18 -27.19 33.99
N ALA A 44 5.70 -26.48 32.98
CA ALA A 44 6.11 -25.10 32.73
C ALA A 44 5.62 -24.16 33.82
N ILE A 45 6.50 -23.26 34.26
CA ILE A 45 6.19 -22.25 35.28
C ILE A 45 6.34 -20.87 34.66
N ASN A 46 5.32 -20.04 34.77
CA ASN A 46 5.35 -18.65 34.26
C ASN A 46 5.80 -18.56 32.80
N ASN A 47 5.21 -19.37 31.92
CA ASN A 47 5.56 -19.42 30.52
C ASN A 47 7.04 -19.72 30.26
N THR A 48 7.66 -20.51 31.14
CA THR A 48 9.05 -20.91 31.02
C THR A 48 9.17 -22.43 31.14
N CYS A 49 9.81 -23.05 30.18
CA CYS A 49 10.15 -24.45 30.20
C CYS A 49 11.68 -24.65 30.24
N ILE A 50 12.14 -25.85 30.59
CA ILE A 50 13.55 -26.19 30.73
C ILE A 50 13.88 -27.33 29.77
N THR A 51 15.01 -27.21 29.08
CA THR A 51 15.49 -28.22 28.16
C THR A 51 17.00 -28.32 28.15
N ASN A 52 17.53 -29.50 27.82
CA ASN A 52 18.94 -29.68 27.49
C ASN A 52 19.22 -29.50 25.97
N GLY A 53 18.22 -29.21 25.19
CA GLY A 53 18.28 -29.01 23.72
C GLY A 53 18.29 -27.54 23.31
N HIS A 54 17.24 -27.13 22.64
CA HIS A 54 17.11 -25.80 22.08
C HIS A 54 15.82 -25.13 22.53
N CYS A 55 15.81 -23.80 22.53
CA CYS A 55 14.58 -23.01 22.50
C CYS A 55 14.15 -22.82 21.07
N PHE A 56 12.85 -22.80 20.82
CA PHE A 56 12.31 -22.59 19.48
C PHE A 56 11.18 -21.57 19.46
N ALA A 57 10.99 -20.96 18.32
CA ALA A 57 9.79 -20.24 17.95
C ALA A 57 9.35 -20.72 16.56
N ILE A 58 8.07 -21.00 16.40
CA ILE A 58 7.48 -21.52 15.17
C ILE A 58 6.28 -20.68 14.76
N ILE A 59 6.20 -20.34 13.49
CA ILE A 59 5.02 -19.78 12.87
C ILE A 59 4.45 -20.79 11.88
N GLU A 60 3.17 -21.09 11.98
CA GLU A 60 2.45 -22.02 11.11
C GLU A 60 1.25 -21.32 10.50
N GLU A 61 0.98 -21.61 9.24
CA GLU A 61 -0.21 -21.15 8.53
C GLU A 61 -1.08 -22.35 8.21
N ASP A 62 -2.35 -22.29 8.59
CA ASP A 62 -3.30 -23.34 8.34
C ASP A 62 -3.90 -23.26 6.93
N ASP A 63 -4.78 -24.20 6.60
CA ASP A 63 -5.46 -24.27 5.30
C ASP A 63 -6.39 -23.08 5.03
N GLN A 64 -6.72 -22.31 6.07
CA GLN A 64 -7.54 -21.10 5.97
C GLN A 64 -6.72 -19.81 5.83
N GLY A 65 -5.39 -19.94 5.92
CA GLY A 65 -4.48 -18.80 5.90
C GLY A 65 -4.31 -18.12 7.26
N GLU A 66 -4.83 -18.71 8.34
CA GLU A 66 -4.59 -18.20 9.68
C GLU A 66 -3.21 -18.62 10.17
N THR A 67 -2.47 -17.64 10.71
CA THR A 67 -1.15 -17.88 11.26
C THR A 67 -1.18 -18.02 12.77
N THR A 68 -0.49 -19.02 13.30
CA THR A 68 -0.31 -19.23 14.73
C THR A 68 1.17 -19.19 15.07
N LEU A 69 1.49 -18.50 16.15
CA LEU A 69 2.85 -18.41 16.68
C LEU A 69 2.93 -19.20 17.99
N ALA A 70 3.90 -20.09 18.07
CA ALA A 70 4.17 -20.86 19.27
C ALA A 70 5.66 -20.84 19.61
N SER A 71 5.98 -21.01 20.88
CA SER A 71 7.35 -21.02 21.37
C SER A 71 7.49 -22.10 22.45
N GLY A 72 8.66 -22.66 22.60
CA GLY A 72 8.85 -23.68 23.61
C GLY A 72 10.26 -24.27 23.66
N CYS A 73 10.31 -25.44 24.22
CA CYS A 73 11.54 -26.22 24.45
C CYS A 73 11.57 -27.46 23.55
N MET A 74 12.71 -27.68 22.90
CA MET A 74 13.02 -28.92 22.21
C MET A 74 14.09 -29.72 22.98
N LYS A 75 13.91 -31.02 23.07
CA LYS A 75 14.91 -31.91 23.65
C LYS A 75 16.11 -32.04 22.71
N TYR A 76 17.25 -32.33 23.26
CA TYR A 76 18.49 -32.50 22.49
C TYR A 76 18.37 -33.58 21.41
N GLU A 77 17.76 -34.72 21.76
CA GLU A 77 17.52 -35.81 20.82
C GLU A 77 16.49 -35.38 19.77
N GLY A 78 16.92 -35.17 18.55
CA GLY A 78 16.08 -34.78 17.42
C GLY A 78 15.98 -33.27 17.18
N SER A 79 16.63 -32.42 18.00
CA SER A 79 16.55 -30.97 17.84
C SER A 79 17.13 -30.47 16.52
N ASP A 80 18.24 -31.08 16.05
CA ASP A 80 18.84 -30.77 14.75
C ASP A 80 17.92 -31.08 13.59
N PHE A 81 17.03 -32.06 13.75
CA PHE A 81 16.07 -32.47 12.73
C PHE A 81 14.83 -31.56 12.73
N GLN A 82 14.38 -31.14 13.93
CA GLN A 82 13.20 -30.34 14.12
C GLN A 82 13.44 -28.83 13.88
N CYS A 83 14.69 -28.38 14.00
CA CYS A 83 15.06 -26.99 13.75
C CYS A 83 15.24 -26.65 12.27
N LYS A 84 14.98 -27.60 11.38
CA LYS A 84 15.00 -27.38 9.92
C LYS A 84 13.60 -27.44 9.37
N ASP A 85 13.30 -26.54 8.45
CA ASP A 85 12.05 -26.54 7.73
C ASP A 85 11.90 -27.87 6.95
N SER A 86 10.81 -28.58 7.22
CA SER A 86 10.53 -29.83 6.52
C SER A 86 9.72 -29.54 5.26
N PRO A 87 10.23 -29.86 4.05
CA PRO A 87 9.49 -29.64 2.81
C PRO A 87 8.28 -30.54 2.62
N LYS A 88 8.02 -31.47 3.53
CA LYS A 88 6.94 -32.44 3.44
C LYS A 88 5.69 -32.08 4.23
N ALA A 89 5.71 -30.96 4.96
CA ALA A 89 4.53 -30.54 5.71
C ALA A 89 3.50 -29.94 4.72
N GLN A 90 2.27 -30.40 4.79
CA GLN A 90 1.15 -29.81 4.06
C GLN A 90 0.85 -28.38 4.55
N LEU A 91 1.41 -28.00 5.69
CA LEU A 91 1.27 -26.69 6.30
C LEU A 91 2.53 -25.87 6.05
N ARG A 92 2.36 -24.62 5.70
CA ARG A 92 3.48 -23.69 5.66
C ARG A 92 3.92 -23.39 7.08
N ARG A 93 5.19 -23.58 7.34
CA ARG A 93 5.76 -23.24 8.66
C ARG A 93 7.21 -22.82 8.56
N THR A 94 7.62 -21.98 9.49
CA THR A 94 9.01 -21.62 9.70
C THR A 94 9.34 -21.79 11.18
N ILE A 95 10.45 -22.45 11.46
CA ILE A 95 10.94 -22.66 12.81
C ILE A 95 12.32 -22.01 12.95
N GLU A 96 12.53 -21.30 14.04
CA GLU A 96 13.82 -20.74 14.44
C GLU A 96 14.21 -21.29 15.81
N CYS A 97 15.45 -21.66 15.97
CA CYS A 97 15.99 -22.24 17.19
C CYS A 97 17.17 -21.42 17.70
N CYS A 98 17.37 -21.45 19.02
CA CYS A 98 18.48 -20.80 19.66
C CYS A 98 18.89 -21.55 20.94
N ARG A 99 20.09 -21.28 21.48
CA ARG A 99 20.67 -22.03 22.59
C ARG A 99 21.17 -21.16 23.74
N THR A 100 20.47 -20.08 24.05
CA THR A 100 20.73 -19.26 25.23
C THR A 100 19.44 -19.07 26.03
N ASN A 101 19.56 -18.77 27.32
CA ASN A 101 18.40 -18.62 28.18
C ASN A 101 17.46 -17.57 27.65
N LEU A 102 16.17 -17.96 27.49
CA LEU A 102 15.06 -17.12 27.05
C LEU A 102 15.27 -16.46 25.67
N CYS A 103 16.20 -16.98 24.87
CA CYS A 103 16.52 -16.41 23.56
C CYS A 103 15.33 -16.38 22.59
N ASN A 104 14.40 -17.31 22.74
CA ASN A 104 13.24 -17.40 21.85
C ASN A 104 12.15 -16.35 22.11
N GLN A 105 12.30 -15.50 23.15
CA GLN A 105 11.44 -14.33 23.31
C GLN A 105 11.63 -13.29 22.19
N TYR A 106 12.81 -13.27 21.61
CA TYR A 106 13.21 -12.29 20.59
C TYR A 106 13.18 -12.84 19.16
N LEU A 107 12.93 -14.12 19.00
CA LEU A 107 12.80 -14.73 17.69
C LEU A 107 11.46 -14.34 17.07
N GLN A 108 11.50 -13.84 15.84
CA GLN A 108 10.31 -13.49 15.05
C GLN A 108 10.36 -14.25 13.72
N PRO A 109 10.04 -15.54 13.74
CA PRO A 109 10.01 -16.31 12.50
C PRO A 109 8.98 -15.74 11.55
N THR A 110 9.34 -15.63 10.28
CA THR A 110 8.45 -15.18 9.23
C THR A 110 8.24 -16.30 8.22
N LEU A 111 7.03 -16.44 7.72
CA LEU A 111 6.76 -17.41 6.66
C LEU A 111 7.54 -17.03 5.41
N PRO A 112 8.15 -18.02 4.70
CA PRO A 112 8.82 -17.74 3.44
C PRO A 112 7.81 -17.20 2.43
N PRO A 113 8.24 -16.33 1.49
CA PRO A 113 7.36 -15.89 0.43
C PRO A 113 6.87 -17.09 -0.37
N VAL A 114 5.59 -17.04 -0.77
CA VAL A 114 5.01 -18.10 -1.59
C VAL A 114 5.71 -18.09 -2.95
N VAL A 115 6.57 -19.04 -3.20
CA VAL A 115 7.13 -19.26 -4.53
C VAL A 115 6.10 -20.07 -5.31
N ILE A 116 5.39 -19.41 -6.21
CA ILE A 116 4.50 -20.08 -7.14
C ILE A 116 5.40 -20.68 -8.22
N GLY A 117 5.73 -21.94 -8.08
CA GLY A 117 6.35 -22.69 -9.16
C GLY A 117 5.40 -22.81 -10.35
N PRO A 118 5.90 -23.26 -11.53
CA PRO A 118 5.02 -23.46 -12.68
C PRO A 118 3.89 -24.41 -12.27
N PHE A 119 2.68 -23.87 -12.28
CA PHE A 119 1.48 -24.60 -11.89
C PHE A 119 1.17 -25.67 -12.92
N THR A 120 1.39 -26.90 -12.58
CA THR A 120 0.81 -28.03 -13.28
C THR A 120 -0.35 -28.56 -12.48
N GLY A 121 -1.55 -28.10 -12.80
CA GLY A 121 -2.79 -28.76 -12.41
C GLY A 121 -3.51 -28.20 -11.20
N GLY A 122 -4.69 -27.72 -11.45
CA GLY A 122 -5.94 -27.96 -10.74
C GLY A 122 -6.06 -27.54 -9.28
N GLY A 123 -5.22 -26.70 -8.79
CA GLY A 123 -5.40 -26.12 -7.46
C GLY A 123 -6.23 -24.84 -7.54
N THR A 124 -7.39 -24.84 -6.90
CA THR A 124 -8.20 -23.63 -6.71
C THR A 124 -7.56 -22.69 -5.67
N HIS A 125 -6.34 -22.28 -5.91
CA HIS A 125 -5.74 -21.20 -5.14
C HIS A 125 -5.96 -19.93 -5.92
N THR A 126 -6.95 -19.16 -5.50
CA THR A 126 -7.07 -17.76 -5.91
C THR A 126 -5.93 -16.99 -5.27
N CYS A 127 -4.74 -17.12 -5.81
CA CYS A 127 -3.74 -16.11 -5.58
C CYS A 127 -4.27 -14.81 -6.17
N PRO A 128 -4.17 -13.66 -5.45
CA PRO A 128 -4.30 -12.39 -6.14
C PRO A 128 -3.34 -12.42 -7.33
N PRO A 129 -3.75 -11.92 -8.52
CA PRO A 129 -2.91 -12.00 -9.70
C PRO A 129 -1.52 -11.45 -9.36
N CYS A 130 -0.53 -12.32 -9.42
CA CYS A 130 0.84 -11.92 -9.21
C CYS A 130 1.22 -10.93 -10.31
N PRO A 131 1.75 -9.74 -9.99
CA PRO A 131 2.26 -8.81 -11.00
C PRO A 131 3.56 -9.32 -11.65
N ALA A 132 3.91 -10.59 -11.46
CA ALA A 132 5.18 -11.16 -11.86
C ALA A 132 5.52 -11.06 -13.35
N PRO A 133 4.58 -11.19 -14.32
CA PRO A 133 4.90 -11.00 -15.73
C PRO A 133 5.40 -9.59 -16.06
N GLU A 134 4.89 -8.59 -15.38
CA GLU A 134 5.29 -7.19 -15.59
C GLU A 134 6.71 -6.93 -15.08
N LEU A 135 7.17 -7.67 -14.07
CA LEU A 135 8.50 -7.52 -13.47
C LEU A 135 9.63 -8.13 -14.29
N LEU A 136 9.33 -8.91 -15.31
CA LEU A 136 10.32 -9.61 -16.14
C LEU A 136 10.73 -8.85 -17.39
N GLY A 137 10.59 -7.52 -17.43
CA GLY A 137 11.05 -6.67 -18.52
C GLY A 137 10.09 -6.54 -19.70
N GLY A 138 8.85 -6.98 -19.56
CA GLY A 138 7.79 -6.75 -20.54
C GLY A 138 7.07 -5.41 -20.34
N PRO A 139 6.11 -5.08 -21.22
CA PRO A 139 5.30 -3.88 -21.07
C PRO A 139 4.52 -3.84 -19.74
N SER A 140 4.34 -2.64 -19.20
CA SER A 140 3.51 -2.36 -18.04
C SER A 140 2.28 -1.54 -18.44
N VAL A 141 1.16 -1.79 -17.81
CA VAL A 141 -0.12 -1.14 -18.12
C VAL A 141 -0.64 -0.36 -16.93
N PHE A 142 -1.03 0.89 -17.17
CA PHE A 142 -1.61 1.78 -16.17
C PHE A 142 -2.93 2.31 -16.67
N LEU A 143 -3.94 2.30 -15.81
CA LEU A 143 -5.29 2.78 -16.14
C LEU A 143 -5.64 3.97 -15.25
N PHE A 144 -5.99 5.08 -15.86
CA PHE A 144 -6.26 6.34 -15.19
C PHE A 144 -7.73 6.73 -15.28
N PRO A 145 -8.31 7.22 -14.19
CA PRO A 145 -9.69 7.66 -14.16
C PRO A 145 -9.88 8.98 -14.93
N PRO A 146 -11.12 9.33 -15.28
CA PRO A 146 -11.41 10.64 -15.82
C PRO A 146 -11.19 11.73 -14.76
N LYS A 147 -10.93 12.94 -15.22
CA LYS A 147 -10.81 14.10 -14.32
C LYS A 147 -12.17 14.39 -13.68
N PRO A 148 -12.22 14.70 -12.38
CA PRO A 148 -13.49 14.96 -11.69
C PRO A 148 -14.35 16.04 -12.38
N LYS A 149 -13.74 17.13 -12.80
CA LYS A 149 -14.46 18.21 -13.49
C LYS A 149 -15.14 17.74 -14.78
N ASP A 150 -14.46 16.86 -15.53
CA ASP A 150 -14.98 16.34 -16.79
C ASP A 150 -16.20 15.44 -16.57
N THR A 151 -16.25 14.69 -15.49
CA THR A 151 -17.39 13.82 -15.16
C THR A 151 -18.60 14.59 -14.63
N LEU A 152 -18.38 15.77 -14.06
CA LEU A 152 -19.43 16.57 -13.41
C LEU A 152 -20.05 17.62 -14.33
N MET A 153 -19.35 18.01 -15.40
CA MET A 153 -19.82 19.01 -16.36
C MET A 153 -20.22 18.36 -17.70
N ILE A 154 -21.47 18.54 -18.10
CA ILE A 154 -22.00 18.01 -19.37
C ILE A 154 -21.25 18.58 -20.59
N SER A 155 -20.74 19.80 -20.50
CA SER A 155 -19.97 20.46 -21.57
C SER A 155 -18.57 19.88 -21.76
N ARG A 156 -18.12 19.03 -20.86
CA ARG A 156 -16.80 18.38 -20.93
C ARG A 156 -16.93 16.92 -21.29
N THR A 157 -15.84 16.35 -21.78
CA THR A 157 -15.78 14.96 -22.23
C THR A 157 -14.89 14.16 -21.29
N PRO A 158 -15.47 13.33 -20.39
CA PRO A 158 -14.67 12.47 -19.52
C PRO A 158 -14.10 11.31 -20.30
N GLU A 159 -12.85 10.97 -19.98
CA GLU A 159 -12.09 9.92 -20.65
C GLU A 159 -11.37 9.04 -19.64
N VAL A 160 -11.40 7.74 -19.87
CA VAL A 160 -10.55 6.76 -19.18
C VAL A 160 -9.34 6.51 -20.07
N THR A 161 -8.15 6.57 -19.50
CA THR A 161 -6.90 6.50 -20.25
C THR A 161 -6.10 5.25 -19.84
N CYS A 162 -5.77 4.42 -20.82
CA CYS A 162 -4.94 3.24 -20.65
C CYS A 162 -3.57 3.52 -21.25
N VAL A 163 -2.53 3.45 -20.43
CA VAL A 163 -1.15 3.76 -20.82
C VAL A 163 -0.31 2.50 -20.74
N VAL A 164 0.33 2.15 -21.84
CA VAL A 164 1.27 1.04 -21.90
C VAL A 164 2.67 1.60 -22.07
N VAL A 165 3.58 1.24 -21.18
CA VAL A 165 4.98 1.65 -21.22
C VAL A 165 5.90 0.45 -21.36
N ASP A 166 7.16 0.72 -21.69
CA ASP A 166 8.19 -0.30 -21.88
C ASP A 166 7.87 -1.29 -23.01
N VAL A 167 7.23 -0.79 -24.06
CA VAL A 167 6.99 -1.56 -25.29
C VAL A 167 8.29 -1.60 -26.10
N SER A 168 8.78 -2.80 -26.40
CA SER A 168 10.05 -2.96 -27.10
C SER A 168 9.95 -2.58 -28.58
N HIS A 169 11.08 -2.21 -29.18
CA HIS A 169 11.18 -1.98 -30.63
C HIS A 169 11.01 -3.28 -31.44
N GLU A 170 11.30 -4.41 -30.83
CA GLU A 170 11.17 -5.73 -31.48
C GLU A 170 9.71 -6.15 -31.62
N ASP A 171 8.88 -5.88 -30.59
CA ASP A 171 7.45 -6.17 -30.57
C ASP A 171 6.63 -4.90 -30.29
N PRO A 172 6.56 -3.98 -31.27
CA PRO A 172 5.96 -2.66 -31.06
C PRO A 172 4.42 -2.65 -31.10
N GLU A 173 3.82 -3.73 -31.58
CA GLU A 173 2.38 -3.80 -31.76
C GLU A 173 1.66 -4.06 -30.44
N VAL A 174 0.75 -3.14 -30.08
CA VAL A 174 -0.09 -3.21 -28.89
C VAL A 174 -1.54 -3.25 -29.31
N LYS A 175 -2.28 -4.24 -28.86
CA LYS A 175 -3.71 -4.35 -29.07
C LYS A 175 -4.47 -4.01 -27.80
N PHE A 176 -5.42 -3.09 -27.90
CA PHE A 176 -6.33 -2.70 -26.84
C PHE A 176 -7.70 -3.29 -27.07
N ASN A 177 -8.28 -3.92 -26.05
CA ASN A 177 -9.68 -4.28 -26.01
C ASN A 177 -10.29 -3.58 -24.77
N TRP A 178 -11.39 -2.88 -24.98
CA TRP A 178 -12.08 -2.16 -23.92
C TRP A 178 -13.43 -2.80 -23.59
N TYR A 179 -13.75 -2.84 -22.32
CA TYR A 179 -14.98 -3.40 -21.81
C TYR A 179 -15.64 -2.43 -20.81
N VAL A 180 -16.95 -2.25 -20.92
CA VAL A 180 -17.76 -1.51 -19.97
C VAL A 180 -18.75 -2.49 -19.35
N ASP A 181 -18.65 -2.73 -18.03
CA ASP A 181 -19.41 -3.76 -17.31
C ASP A 181 -19.35 -5.14 -18.00
N GLY A 182 -18.16 -5.51 -18.48
CA GLY A 182 -17.93 -6.80 -19.15
C GLY A 182 -18.35 -6.85 -20.63
N VAL A 183 -18.94 -5.80 -21.17
CA VAL A 183 -19.35 -5.73 -22.59
C VAL A 183 -18.29 -4.98 -23.39
N GLU A 184 -17.78 -5.62 -24.44
CA GLU A 184 -16.78 -5.00 -25.30
C GLU A 184 -17.32 -3.78 -26.03
N VAL A 185 -16.52 -2.72 -26.08
CA VAL A 185 -16.83 -1.49 -26.80
C VAL A 185 -15.71 -1.17 -27.81
N HIS A 186 -16.06 -0.47 -28.88
CA HIS A 186 -15.15 -0.25 -30.03
C HIS A 186 -14.88 1.21 -30.34
N ASN A 187 -15.30 2.13 -29.47
CA ASN A 187 -15.17 3.57 -29.69
C ASN A 187 -13.93 4.22 -29.08
N ALA A 188 -12.96 3.40 -28.64
CA ALA A 188 -11.70 3.91 -28.11
C ALA A 188 -10.79 4.43 -29.23
N LYS A 189 -9.99 5.44 -28.89
CA LYS A 189 -8.97 6.01 -29.78
C LYS A 189 -7.57 5.68 -29.28
N THR A 190 -6.76 5.10 -30.15
CA THR A 190 -5.36 4.84 -29.86
C THR A 190 -4.51 5.96 -30.47
N LYS A 191 -3.68 6.59 -29.63
CA LYS A 191 -2.74 7.60 -30.09
C LYS A 191 -1.51 6.95 -30.74
N PRO A 192 -0.79 7.65 -31.65
CA PRO A 192 0.45 7.14 -32.19
C PRO A 192 1.48 6.84 -31.11
N ARG A 193 2.32 5.82 -31.36
CA ARG A 193 3.41 5.45 -30.46
C ARG A 193 4.35 6.61 -30.24
N GLU A 194 4.79 6.80 -29.01
CA GLU A 194 5.79 7.79 -28.64
C GLU A 194 7.05 7.09 -28.16
N GLU A 195 8.20 7.44 -28.73
CA GLU A 195 9.49 6.92 -28.30
C GLU A 195 9.92 7.59 -26.98
N GLN A 196 10.41 6.77 -26.05
CA GLN A 196 10.88 7.24 -24.76
C GLN A 196 12.42 7.27 -24.71
N TYR A 197 12.99 7.95 -23.72
CA TYR A 197 14.45 8.09 -23.57
C TYR A 197 15.19 6.77 -23.33
N ASN A 198 14.49 5.74 -22.84
CA ASN A 198 15.05 4.41 -22.59
C ASN A 198 14.97 3.47 -23.81
N SER A 199 14.74 4.01 -25.00
CA SER A 199 14.58 3.25 -26.25
C SER A 199 13.41 2.26 -26.23
N THR A 200 12.32 2.62 -25.57
CA THR A 200 11.04 1.90 -25.59
C THR A 200 9.94 2.82 -26.12
N TYR A 201 8.79 2.23 -26.45
CA TYR A 201 7.61 2.99 -26.83
C TYR A 201 6.62 3.10 -25.70
N ARG A 202 5.90 4.22 -25.69
CA ARG A 202 4.72 4.47 -24.88
C ARG A 202 3.51 4.53 -25.82
N VAL A 203 2.48 3.73 -25.51
CA VAL A 203 1.26 3.67 -26.31
C VAL A 203 0.08 3.99 -25.41
N VAL A 204 -0.81 4.86 -25.88
CA VAL A 204 -1.95 5.34 -25.10
C VAL A 204 -3.23 5.06 -25.86
N SER A 205 -4.21 4.48 -25.19
CA SER A 205 -5.58 4.32 -25.68
C SER A 205 -6.52 5.06 -24.76
N VAL A 206 -7.46 5.81 -25.35
CA VAL A 206 -8.39 6.66 -24.62
C VAL A 206 -9.82 6.26 -24.98
N LEU A 207 -10.61 5.99 -23.96
CA LEU A 207 -12.02 5.69 -24.11
C LEU A 207 -12.85 6.84 -23.53
N THR A 208 -13.68 7.45 -24.36
CA THR A 208 -14.68 8.41 -23.90
C THR A 208 -15.77 7.67 -23.13
N VAL A 209 -16.10 8.16 -21.95
CA VAL A 209 -17.13 7.57 -21.10
C VAL A 209 -18.34 8.51 -21.01
N LEU A 210 -19.52 7.94 -20.81
CA LEU A 210 -20.71 8.72 -20.52
C LEU A 210 -20.66 9.18 -19.05
N HIS A 211 -20.96 10.47 -18.82
CA HIS A 211 -20.95 11.06 -17.48
C HIS A 211 -21.75 10.22 -16.48
N GLN A 212 -22.97 9.86 -16.86
CA GLN A 212 -23.88 9.11 -15.99
C GLN A 212 -23.39 7.68 -15.74
N ASP A 213 -22.76 7.05 -16.72
CA ASP A 213 -22.20 5.70 -16.57
C ASP A 213 -21.07 5.66 -15.55
N TRP A 214 -20.18 6.64 -15.60
CA TRP A 214 -19.11 6.77 -14.60
C TRP A 214 -19.69 7.03 -13.21
N LEU A 215 -20.59 7.99 -13.09
CA LEU A 215 -21.21 8.36 -11.80
C LEU A 215 -22.06 7.23 -11.22
N ASN A 216 -22.63 6.36 -12.06
CA ASN A 216 -23.36 5.17 -11.62
C ASN A 216 -22.45 4.00 -11.22
N GLY A 217 -21.15 4.16 -11.36
CA GLY A 217 -20.19 3.15 -10.91
C GLY A 217 -19.91 2.03 -11.89
N LYS A 218 -20.17 2.21 -13.17
CA LYS A 218 -19.79 1.22 -14.18
C LYS A 218 -18.29 0.94 -14.15
N GLU A 219 -17.91 -0.30 -14.42
CA GLU A 219 -16.54 -0.74 -14.46
C GLU A 219 -15.98 -0.69 -15.88
N TYR A 220 -14.80 -0.08 -16.00
CA TYR A 220 -14.10 0.07 -17.27
C TYR A 220 -12.85 -0.78 -17.24
N LYS A 221 -12.72 -1.68 -18.21
CA LYS A 221 -11.57 -2.58 -18.31
C LYS A 221 -10.79 -2.30 -19.58
N CYS A 222 -9.48 -2.16 -19.43
CA CYS A 222 -8.52 -2.12 -20.54
C CYS A 222 -7.76 -3.45 -20.56
N LYS A 223 -7.87 -4.18 -21.66
CA LYS A 223 -7.13 -5.40 -21.92
C LYS A 223 -6.07 -5.14 -22.97
N VAL A 224 -4.83 -5.36 -22.60
CA VAL A 224 -3.66 -5.08 -23.44
C VAL A 224 -2.99 -6.37 -23.84
N SER A 225 -2.79 -6.55 -25.16
CA SER A 225 -2.07 -7.67 -25.74
C SER A 225 -0.82 -7.19 -26.46
N ASN A 226 0.28 -7.90 -26.28
CA ASN A 226 1.56 -7.67 -26.93
C ASN A 226 2.32 -8.99 -27.02
N LYS A 227 3.10 -9.21 -28.08
CA LYS A 227 3.84 -10.45 -28.27
C LYS A 227 4.85 -10.76 -27.16
N ALA A 228 5.37 -9.72 -26.50
CA ALA A 228 6.27 -9.90 -25.36
C ALA A 228 5.57 -10.33 -24.06
N LEU A 229 4.24 -10.28 -24.03
CA LEU A 229 3.46 -10.70 -22.88
C LEU A 229 3.00 -12.15 -23.02
N PRO A 230 3.22 -13.00 -22.01
CA PRO A 230 2.76 -14.40 -22.04
C PRO A 230 1.23 -14.51 -22.02
N ALA A 231 0.55 -13.52 -21.45
CA ALA A 231 -0.90 -13.39 -21.42
C ALA A 231 -1.30 -11.92 -21.45
N PRO A 232 -2.49 -11.56 -21.96
CA PRO A 232 -2.95 -10.18 -21.92
C PRO A 232 -3.03 -9.63 -20.49
N ILE A 233 -2.67 -8.36 -20.32
CA ILE A 233 -2.80 -7.65 -19.05
C ILE A 233 -4.15 -6.94 -19.03
N GLU A 234 -4.92 -7.15 -17.97
CA GLU A 234 -6.21 -6.50 -17.76
C GLU A 234 -6.13 -5.57 -16.55
N LYS A 235 -6.57 -4.32 -16.72
CA LYS A 235 -6.74 -3.35 -15.64
C LYS A 235 -8.18 -2.87 -15.65
N THR A 236 -8.78 -2.74 -14.47
CA THR A 236 -10.16 -2.30 -14.30
C THR A 236 -10.21 -1.09 -13.39
N ILE A 237 -11.07 -0.14 -13.73
CA ILE A 237 -11.26 1.08 -12.95
C ILE A 237 -12.75 1.44 -12.89
N SER A 238 -13.16 1.96 -11.76
CA SER A 238 -14.52 2.51 -11.56
C SER A 238 -14.47 3.61 -10.51
N LYS A 239 -15.54 4.35 -10.40
CA LYS A 239 -15.70 5.29 -9.29
C LYS A 239 -15.65 4.55 -7.96
N ALA A 240 -15.12 5.19 -6.91
CA ALA A 240 -15.11 4.62 -5.57
C ALA A 240 -16.52 4.24 -5.12
N LYS A 241 -16.66 3.07 -4.52
CA LYS A 241 -17.93 2.57 -3.99
C LYS A 241 -18.25 3.25 -2.66
N GLY A 242 -19.52 3.42 -2.36
CA GLY A 242 -20.00 4.01 -1.12
C GLY A 242 -21.05 5.09 -1.37
N GLN A 243 -21.71 5.50 -0.28
CA GLN A 243 -22.75 6.53 -0.34
C GLN A 243 -22.11 7.91 -0.54
N PRO A 244 -22.50 8.65 -1.58
CA PRO A 244 -22.05 10.03 -1.75
C PRO A 244 -22.44 10.92 -0.56
N ARG A 245 -21.53 11.80 -0.16
CA ARG A 245 -21.74 12.79 0.90
C ARG A 245 -21.44 14.18 0.35
N GLU A 246 -22.32 15.11 0.66
CA GLU A 246 -22.23 16.49 0.21
C GLU A 246 -21.11 17.25 0.91
N PRO A 247 -20.21 17.95 0.17
CA PRO A 247 -19.19 18.77 0.81
C PRO A 247 -19.78 20.00 1.49
N GLN A 248 -19.21 20.34 2.65
CA GLN A 248 -19.45 21.58 3.36
C GLN A 248 -18.32 22.55 3.00
N VAL A 249 -18.66 23.74 2.57
CA VAL A 249 -17.69 24.73 2.08
C VAL A 249 -17.67 25.94 3.01
N TYR A 250 -16.50 26.24 3.55
CA TYR A 250 -16.26 27.38 4.43
C TYR A 250 -15.14 28.25 3.88
N THR A 251 -15.32 29.55 3.86
CA THR A 251 -14.29 30.51 3.47
C THR A 251 -13.70 31.18 4.69
N LEU A 252 -12.38 31.34 4.70
CA LEU A 252 -11.64 31.95 5.79
C LEU A 252 -10.86 33.17 5.29
N PRO A 253 -11.02 34.33 5.95
CA PRO A 253 -10.28 35.54 5.57
C PRO A 253 -8.82 35.45 6.01
N PRO A 254 -7.94 36.35 5.51
CA PRO A 254 -6.59 36.47 6.02
C PRO A 254 -6.57 36.75 7.50
N SER A 255 -5.58 36.21 8.22
CA SER A 255 -5.36 36.56 9.62
C SER A 255 -4.83 38.00 9.75
N ARG A 256 -5.01 38.60 10.94
CA ARG A 256 -4.48 39.92 11.23
C ARG A 256 -2.96 39.99 11.05
N GLU A 257 -2.27 38.94 11.43
CA GLU A 257 -0.81 38.86 11.32
C GLU A 257 -0.36 38.89 9.85
N GLU A 258 -1.10 38.23 8.98
CA GLU A 258 -0.79 38.20 7.54
C GLU A 258 -1.03 39.55 6.86
N MET A 259 -1.91 40.38 7.40
CA MET A 259 -2.19 41.71 6.87
C MET A 259 -0.98 42.69 6.94
N THR A 260 0.10 42.31 7.60
CA THR A 260 1.36 43.01 7.55
C THR A 260 2.17 42.74 6.29
N LYS A 261 1.78 41.77 5.51
CA LYS A 261 2.47 41.37 4.27
C LYS A 261 1.85 42.06 3.06
N ASN A 262 2.55 42.01 1.92
CA ASN A 262 2.06 42.57 0.67
C ASN A 262 1.03 41.68 -0.02
N GLN A 263 1.09 40.37 0.22
CA GLN A 263 0.12 39.39 -0.27
C GLN A 263 -0.54 38.69 0.89
N VAL A 264 -1.80 38.33 0.70
CA VAL A 264 -2.60 37.71 1.73
C VAL A 264 -3.24 36.42 1.18
N SER A 265 -3.55 35.49 2.08
CA SER A 265 -4.13 34.20 1.75
C SER A 265 -5.60 34.14 2.11
N LEU A 266 -6.41 33.78 1.12
CA LEU A 266 -7.82 33.45 1.30
C LEU A 266 -7.93 31.93 1.29
N THR A 267 -8.62 31.37 2.26
CA THR A 267 -8.69 29.92 2.42
C THR A 267 -10.11 29.42 2.23
N CYS A 268 -10.26 28.34 1.48
CA CYS A 268 -11.49 27.60 1.31
C CYS A 268 -11.29 26.21 1.94
N LEU A 269 -12.05 25.94 3.01
CA LEU A 269 -12.12 24.61 3.63
C LEU A 269 -13.29 23.87 3.05
N VAL A 270 -13.05 22.71 2.47
CA VAL A 270 -14.07 21.81 1.92
C VAL A 270 -14.00 20.51 2.69
N LYS A 271 -15.06 20.13 3.39
CA LYS A 271 -15.05 18.97 4.28
C LYS A 271 -16.30 18.14 4.19
N GLY A 272 -16.21 16.91 4.68
CA GLY A 272 -17.36 16.02 4.82
C GLY A 272 -17.84 15.39 3.51
N PHE A 273 -17.03 15.36 2.46
CA PHE A 273 -17.45 14.84 1.17
C PHE A 273 -16.99 13.40 0.93
N TYR A 274 -17.73 12.71 0.10
CA TYR A 274 -17.42 11.38 -0.40
C TYR A 274 -18.12 11.17 -1.76
N PRO A 275 -17.49 10.56 -2.77
CA PRO A 275 -16.08 10.14 -2.81
C PRO A 275 -15.10 11.32 -2.91
N SER A 276 -13.80 11.00 -3.00
CA SER A 276 -12.74 12.01 -3.01
C SER A 276 -12.65 12.83 -4.28
N ASP A 277 -13.34 12.43 -5.35
CA ASP A 277 -13.36 13.15 -6.62
C ASP A 277 -14.03 14.50 -6.46
N ILE A 278 -13.26 15.57 -6.64
CA ILE A 278 -13.73 16.93 -6.41
C ILE A 278 -12.92 17.90 -7.25
N ALA A 279 -13.51 19.04 -7.60
CA ALA A 279 -12.81 20.15 -8.24
C ALA A 279 -13.08 21.44 -7.48
N VAL A 280 -12.02 22.21 -7.24
CA VAL A 280 -12.08 23.51 -6.54
C VAL A 280 -11.41 24.56 -7.39
N GLU A 281 -12.09 25.67 -7.61
CA GLU A 281 -11.60 26.80 -8.39
C GLU A 281 -11.92 28.11 -7.66
N TRP A 282 -11.15 29.14 -7.98
CA TRP A 282 -11.37 30.48 -7.47
C TRP A 282 -11.67 31.44 -8.60
N GLU A 283 -12.54 32.40 -8.33
CA GLU A 283 -12.83 33.50 -9.25
C GLU A 283 -13.05 34.82 -8.49
N SER A 284 -12.91 35.91 -9.20
CA SER A 284 -13.24 37.24 -8.71
C SER A 284 -13.86 38.02 -9.85
N ASN A 285 -15.05 38.62 -9.60
CA ASN A 285 -15.79 39.38 -10.61
C ASN A 285 -16.04 38.59 -11.91
N GLY A 286 -16.31 37.29 -11.80
CA GLY A 286 -16.55 36.43 -12.96
C GLY A 286 -15.30 36.03 -13.72
N GLN A 287 -14.13 36.42 -13.28
CA GLN A 287 -12.84 36.08 -13.89
C GLN A 287 -12.10 35.03 -13.07
N PRO A 288 -11.52 33.99 -13.71
CA PRO A 288 -10.75 33.00 -12.98
C PRO A 288 -9.54 33.62 -12.27
N GLU A 289 -9.31 33.20 -11.05
CA GLU A 289 -8.09 33.48 -10.31
C GLU A 289 -7.16 32.29 -10.45
N ASN A 290 -5.88 32.55 -10.79
CA ASN A 290 -4.93 31.49 -11.10
C ASN A 290 -3.89 31.21 -10.01
N ASN A 291 -3.71 32.16 -9.06
CA ASN A 291 -2.70 32.03 -8.03
C ASN A 291 -3.23 31.34 -6.78
N TYR A 292 -3.63 30.08 -6.96
CA TYR A 292 -4.07 29.24 -5.85
C TYR A 292 -3.45 27.84 -5.90
N LYS A 293 -3.41 27.23 -4.74
CA LYS A 293 -3.00 25.83 -4.58
C LYS A 293 -4.06 25.10 -3.75
N THR A 294 -4.41 23.90 -4.18
CA THR A 294 -5.39 23.04 -3.50
C THR A 294 -4.69 21.78 -3.03
N THR A 295 -4.89 21.39 -1.79
CA THR A 295 -4.34 20.14 -1.26
C THR A 295 -5.05 18.94 -1.90
N PRO A 296 -4.42 17.77 -1.95
CA PRO A 296 -5.14 16.53 -2.21
C PRO A 296 -6.24 16.32 -1.15
N PRO A 297 -7.32 15.58 -1.47
CA PRO A 297 -8.26 15.16 -0.45
C PRO A 297 -7.58 14.30 0.62
N VAL A 298 -7.92 14.58 1.87
CA VAL A 298 -7.40 13.86 3.03
C VAL A 298 -8.53 13.10 3.69
N LEU A 299 -8.30 11.83 4.01
CA LEU A 299 -9.29 11.00 4.69
C LEU A 299 -9.45 11.47 6.14
N ASP A 300 -10.68 11.82 6.50
CA ASP A 300 -11.03 12.22 7.85
C ASP A 300 -11.42 11.00 8.70
N SER A 301 -11.51 11.20 10.00
CA SER A 301 -11.81 10.15 10.98
C SER A 301 -13.20 9.52 10.81
N ASP A 302 -14.14 10.24 10.21
CA ASP A 302 -15.51 9.75 9.95
C ASP A 302 -15.68 9.03 8.61
N GLY A 303 -14.59 8.80 7.87
CA GLY A 303 -14.60 8.16 6.55
C GLY A 303 -14.91 9.11 5.39
N SER A 304 -15.20 10.38 5.64
CA SER A 304 -15.32 11.41 4.61
C SER A 304 -13.95 12.02 4.31
N PHE A 305 -13.91 12.88 3.30
CA PHE A 305 -12.69 13.60 2.91
C PHE A 305 -12.81 15.10 3.22
N PHE A 306 -11.66 15.73 3.40
CA PHE A 306 -11.55 17.18 3.44
C PHE A 306 -10.34 17.66 2.65
N LEU A 307 -10.35 18.93 2.28
CA LEU A 307 -9.21 19.61 1.67
C LEU A 307 -9.24 21.11 1.98
N TYR A 308 -8.11 21.73 1.73
CA TYR A 308 -7.97 23.18 1.75
C TYR A 308 -7.53 23.70 0.38
N SER A 309 -8.09 24.83 -0.02
CA SER A 309 -7.62 25.59 -1.18
C SER A 309 -7.20 26.98 -0.71
N LYS A 310 -6.00 27.40 -1.08
CA LYS A 310 -5.43 28.69 -0.67
C LYS A 310 -5.22 29.57 -1.89
N LEU A 311 -5.93 30.67 -1.94
CA LEU A 311 -5.76 31.73 -2.94
C LEU A 311 -4.87 32.82 -2.39
N THR A 312 -3.82 33.17 -3.14
CA THR A 312 -2.92 34.30 -2.78
C THR A 312 -3.28 35.50 -3.65
N VAL A 313 -3.59 36.60 -3.00
CA VAL A 313 -3.92 37.87 -3.67
C VAL A 313 -3.12 39.04 -3.08
N ASP A 314 -2.97 40.09 -3.86
CA ASP A 314 -2.37 41.33 -3.34
C ASP A 314 -3.27 41.91 -2.25
N LYS A 315 -2.66 42.37 -1.17
CA LYS A 315 -3.40 42.95 -0.05
C LYS A 315 -4.31 44.10 -0.50
N SER A 316 -3.87 44.91 -1.46
CA SER A 316 -4.66 46.00 -2.00
C SER A 316 -5.98 45.56 -2.59
N ARG A 317 -6.00 44.45 -3.30
CA ARG A 317 -7.25 43.89 -3.87
C ARG A 317 -8.24 43.48 -2.79
N TRP A 318 -7.72 42.88 -1.72
CA TRP A 318 -8.53 42.53 -0.55
C TRP A 318 -9.09 43.74 0.15
N GLN A 319 -8.25 44.75 0.40
CA GLN A 319 -8.62 45.98 1.09
C GLN A 319 -9.61 46.84 0.29
N GLN A 320 -9.58 46.76 -1.04
CA GLN A 320 -10.52 47.45 -1.92
C GLN A 320 -11.93 46.84 -1.86
N GLY A 321 -12.11 45.74 -1.14
CA GLY A 321 -13.42 45.07 -1.00
C GLY A 321 -13.81 44.20 -2.17
N ASN A 322 -12.84 43.76 -3.00
CA ASN A 322 -13.14 42.77 -4.07
C ASN A 322 -13.70 41.49 -3.47
N VAL A 323 -14.65 40.92 -4.17
CA VAL A 323 -15.28 39.65 -3.79
C VAL A 323 -14.57 38.50 -4.49
N PHE A 324 -14.12 37.55 -3.70
CA PHE A 324 -13.48 36.32 -4.18
C PHE A 324 -14.42 35.15 -3.89
N SER A 325 -14.56 34.25 -4.85
CA SER A 325 -15.47 33.12 -4.70
C SER A 325 -14.72 31.81 -4.86
N CYS A 326 -14.95 30.90 -3.92
CA CYS A 326 -14.51 29.53 -3.98
C CYS A 326 -15.64 28.69 -4.60
N SER A 327 -15.36 28.08 -5.73
CA SER A 327 -16.31 27.24 -6.48
C SER A 327 -15.93 25.78 -6.29
N VAL A 328 -16.88 24.97 -5.87
CA VAL A 328 -16.69 23.53 -5.60
C VAL A 328 -17.62 22.72 -6.48
N MET A 329 -17.06 21.71 -7.14
CA MET A 329 -17.82 20.75 -7.94
C MET A 329 -17.69 19.36 -7.32
N HIS A 330 -18.81 18.72 -7.04
CA HIS A 330 -18.89 17.38 -6.49
C HIS A 330 -20.22 16.73 -6.84
N GLU A 331 -20.23 15.40 -7.02
CA GLU A 331 -21.44 14.67 -7.45
C GLU A 331 -22.61 14.77 -6.47
N ALA A 332 -22.35 14.96 -5.17
CA ALA A 332 -23.38 15.04 -4.14
C ALA A 332 -24.02 16.42 -4.02
N LEU A 333 -23.47 17.43 -4.70
CA LEU A 333 -24.05 18.78 -4.71
C LEU A 333 -25.20 18.89 -5.71
N HIS A 334 -26.18 19.74 -5.39
CA HIS A 334 -27.22 20.12 -6.34
C HIS A 334 -26.58 20.75 -7.59
N ASN A 335 -26.91 20.25 -8.77
CA ASN A 335 -26.27 20.62 -10.04
C ASN A 335 -24.75 20.40 -10.04
N HIS A 336 -24.23 19.55 -9.16
CA HIS A 336 -22.80 19.25 -9.02
C HIS A 336 -21.92 20.46 -8.68
N TYR A 337 -22.51 21.55 -8.18
CA TYR A 337 -21.81 22.81 -8.02
C TYR A 337 -22.30 23.59 -6.81
N THR A 338 -21.39 24.26 -6.11
CA THR A 338 -21.69 25.28 -5.11
C THR A 338 -20.61 26.34 -5.12
N GLN A 339 -20.92 27.54 -4.63
CA GLN A 339 -20.02 28.67 -4.58
C GLN A 339 -20.17 29.38 -3.25
N LYS A 340 -19.04 29.73 -2.63
CA LYS A 340 -19.00 30.56 -1.41
C LYS A 340 -18.13 31.77 -1.67
N SER A 341 -18.65 32.93 -1.34
CA SER A 341 -17.97 34.20 -1.55
C SER A 341 -17.31 34.70 -0.28
N LEU A 342 -16.23 35.46 -0.46
CA LEU A 342 -15.43 36.01 0.63
C LEU A 342 -14.98 37.42 0.24
N SER A 343 -15.24 38.40 1.09
CA SER A 343 -14.77 39.77 0.93
C SER A 343 -14.54 40.43 2.28
N LEU A 344 -13.76 41.49 2.30
CA LEU A 344 -13.60 42.30 3.49
C LEU A 344 -14.94 42.92 3.88
N SER A 345 -15.38 42.69 5.14
CA SER A 345 -16.63 43.26 5.63
C SER A 345 -16.49 44.79 5.83
N PRO A 346 -17.35 45.60 5.21
CA PRO A 346 -17.31 47.06 5.49
C PRO A 346 -17.72 47.32 6.93
N GLY A 347 -16.90 48.05 7.68
CA GLY A 347 -17.28 48.67 8.96
C GLY A 347 -17.06 47.83 10.24
N LYS A 348 -16.14 46.89 10.26
CA LYS A 348 -15.66 46.29 11.52
C LYS A 348 -14.16 46.43 11.71
#